data_e113bcd0093be6bf7366cfdf6ad6ca9d
#
_entry.id   e113bcd0093be6bf7366cfdf6ad6ca9d
#
_cell.length_a   1.000
_cell.length_b   1.000
_cell.length_c   1.000
_cell.angle_alpha   90.00
_cell.angle_beta   90.00
_cell.angle_gamma   90.00
#
_symmetry.space_group_name_H-M   'P 1'
#
loop_
_entity.id
_entity.type
_entity.pdbx_description
1 polymer ?
#
loop_
_entity_poly.entity_id
_entity_poly.type
_entity_poly.pdbx_seq_one_letter_code
_entity_poly.pdbx_strand_id
1 'polypeptide(L)'
;MNAVGIDVSSRKSTVAVLRPLGEVVCLPFDVTHDIAGLASLAEKLKALDGETRVVMEHTGRYYEAVEKALHEAGLFVCAVNPLLIKEYGANSLRRVKTDKADAVKIARYALDNWADLRDFTPMDAIRYDFKTLNRQFQLASKQRTASANNLIALLEQSFPGIRKCFDSPVRSDGTQKWVDFAHSFWHVDCVRKQPFAAFCERYRKWCKRHAYLFKLSNAEEVYALAKRAVVLTPKSKVVKVLVQEAANQLISISRSVEVYRAEMDRLAAMLPEYPVVMAMYGVGKSYGPQLMAEIGDVRRFERKQALVAFAGIDPMPNQSGDKNVRSNKSSKRGSPYLRKTLFNVIRTYLQCAPQDEPVFQFLNRKRAEGKPFYVYMLAAANKFLRRYYAKLRDYFASLDTLQPVAPIPTILKATL
;
A
#
# COMPACT_ATOMS: atom_id res chain seq x y z
N MET A 1 18.36 -30.65 12.52
CA MET A 1 17.31 -29.78 11.98
C MET A 1 16.27 -29.55 13.08
N ASN A 2 16.08 -28.31 13.49
CA ASN A 2 15.05 -27.93 14.45
C ASN A 2 14.11 -26.93 13.77
N ALA A 3 12.84 -27.29 13.58
CA ALA A 3 11.83 -26.40 13.02
C ALA A 3 11.04 -25.75 14.16
N VAL A 4 11.13 -24.46 14.25
CA VAL A 4 10.44 -23.65 15.25
C VAL A 4 9.25 -23.00 14.57
N GLY A 5 8.05 -23.34 15.01
CA GLY A 5 6.81 -22.68 14.57
C GLY A 5 6.33 -21.71 15.62
N ILE A 6 6.07 -20.47 15.20
CA ILE A 6 5.59 -19.40 16.07
C ILE A 6 4.23 -18.93 15.59
N ASP A 7 3.21 -19.12 16.42
CA ASP A 7 1.92 -18.45 16.23
C ASP A 7 1.93 -17.12 17.00
N VAL A 8 1.86 -16.02 16.25
CA VAL A 8 2.07 -14.66 16.78
C VAL A 8 0.74 -13.97 17.05
N SER A 9 0.51 -13.54 18.27
CA SER A 9 -0.62 -12.69 18.66
C SER A 9 -0.16 -11.29 19.10
N SER A 10 -1.04 -10.46 19.66
CA SER A 10 -0.73 -9.05 19.93
C SER A 10 0.27 -8.82 21.08
N ARG A 11 0.31 -9.69 22.07
CA ARG A 11 1.12 -9.50 23.30
C ARG A 11 2.01 -10.69 23.63
N LYS A 12 1.75 -11.82 23.05
CA LYS A 12 2.48 -13.06 23.26
C LYS A 12 2.51 -13.88 21.97
N SER A 13 3.43 -14.82 21.90
CA SER A 13 3.49 -15.85 20.87
C SER A 13 3.48 -17.22 21.50
N THR A 14 2.86 -18.18 20.82
CA THR A 14 2.99 -19.59 21.17
C THR A 14 4.04 -20.22 20.27
N VAL A 15 5.02 -20.88 20.86
CA VAL A 15 6.19 -21.47 20.19
C VAL A 15 6.17 -22.98 20.32
N ALA A 16 6.39 -23.69 19.22
CA ALA A 16 6.58 -25.15 19.20
C ALA A 16 7.87 -25.49 18.47
N VAL A 17 8.60 -26.50 18.94
CA VAL A 17 9.84 -26.93 18.30
C VAL A 17 9.75 -28.42 17.97
N LEU A 18 9.91 -28.73 16.68
CA LEU A 18 9.86 -30.08 16.14
C LEU A 18 11.14 -30.44 15.41
N ARG A 19 11.46 -31.73 15.38
CA ARG A 19 12.47 -32.35 14.51
C ARG A 19 11.83 -33.23 13.44
N PRO A 20 12.62 -33.70 12.45
CA PRO A 20 12.11 -34.64 11.45
C PRO A 20 11.38 -35.84 12.08
N LEU A 21 10.47 -36.42 11.34
CA LEU A 21 9.55 -37.50 11.76
C LEU A 21 8.56 -37.12 12.87
N GLY A 22 8.45 -35.83 13.19
CA GLY A 22 7.49 -35.34 14.18
C GLY A 22 7.95 -35.42 15.63
N GLU A 23 9.25 -35.65 15.88
CA GLU A 23 9.85 -35.59 17.21
C GLU A 23 9.59 -34.23 17.84
N VAL A 24 9.00 -34.23 19.04
CA VAL A 24 8.72 -33.00 19.79
C VAL A 24 9.90 -32.67 20.68
N VAL A 25 10.63 -31.60 20.33
CA VAL A 25 11.78 -31.11 21.14
C VAL A 25 11.28 -30.33 22.35
N CYS A 26 10.30 -29.43 22.12
CA CYS A 26 9.65 -28.66 23.17
C CYS A 26 8.13 -28.68 22.95
N LEU A 27 7.39 -29.01 24.01
CA LEU A 27 5.93 -28.82 24.04
C LEU A 27 5.60 -27.34 23.80
N PRO A 28 4.45 -27.02 23.18
CA PRO A 28 4.08 -25.63 22.93
C PRO A 28 4.03 -24.79 24.20
N PHE A 29 4.78 -23.68 24.20
CA PHE A 29 4.87 -22.75 25.32
C PHE A 29 4.68 -21.31 24.86
N ASP A 30 4.26 -20.44 25.76
CA ASP A 30 4.03 -19.02 25.49
C ASP A 30 5.27 -18.19 25.78
N VAL A 31 5.48 -17.14 24.96
CA VAL A 31 6.55 -16.14 25.09
C VAL A 31 5.95 -14.76 25.01
N THR A 32 6.30 -13.88 25.93
CA THR A 32 5.89 -12.49 25.93
C THR A 32 6.65 -11.64 24.92
N HIS A 33 6.01 -10.63 24.34
CA HIS A 33 6.62 -9.70 23.38
C HIS A 33 7.33 -8.54 24.08
N ASP A 34 8.14 -8.84 25.09
CA ASP A 34 9.04 -7.91 25.73
C ASP A 34 10.51 -8.31 25.51
N ILE A 35 11.42 -7.43 25.86
CA ILE A 35 12.86 -7.63 25.65
C ILE A 35 13.34 -8.93 26.34
N ALA A 36 12.90 -9.18 27.56
CA ALA A 36 13.33 -10.34 28.33
C ALA A 36 12.78 -11.65 27.74
N GLY A 37 11.50 -11.67 27.36
CA GLY A 37 10.84 -12.83 26.77
C GLY A 37 11.47 -13.23 25.44
N LEU A 38 11.70 -12.26 24.55
CA LEU A 38 12.32 -12.54 23.23
C LEU A 38 13.80 -12.89 23.35
N ALA A 39 14.55 -12.29 24.28
CA ALA A 39 15.93 -12.67 24.56
C ALA A 39 16.03 -14.11 25.11
N SER A 40 15.19 -14.46 26.10
CA SER A 40 15.12 -15.83 26.64
C SER A 40 14.74 -16.86 25.58
N LEU A 41 13.81 -16.50 24.65
CA LEU A 41 13.48 -17.36 23.51
C LEU A 41 14.71 -17.57 22.60
N ALA A 42 15.40 -16.49 22.26
CA ALA A 42 16.58 -16.55 21.39
C ALA A 42 17.69 -17.44 22.00
N GLU A 43 17.96 -17.32 23.29
CA GLU A 43 18.93 -18.19 24.01
C GLU A 43 18.52 -19.64 23.99
N LYS A 44 17.26 -19.95 24.29
CA LYS A 44 16.73 -21.32 24.23
C LYS A 44 16.88 -21.94 22.84
N LEU A 45 16.58 -21.17 21.79
CA LEU A 45 16.66 -21.67 20.42
C LEU A 45 18.12 -21.87 19.95
N LYS A 46 19.04 -21.03 20.40
CA LYS A 46 20.47 -21.15 20.12
C LYS A 46 21.13 -22.35 20.87
N ALA A 47 20.59 -22.72 22.01
CA ALA A 47 21.06 -23.87 22.77
C ALA A 47 20.65 -25.22 22.17
N LEU A 48 19.82 -25.25 21.13
CA LEU A 48 19.41 -26.46 20.45
C LEU A 48 20.54 -26.98 19.53
N ASP A 49 20.87 -28.28 19.66
CA ASP A 49 21.83 -28.90 18.79
C ASP A 49 21.32 -28.97 17.33
N GLY A 50 22.17 -28.52 16.40
CA GLY A 50 21.93 -28.56 14.98
C GLY A 50 21.26 -27.29 14.40
N GLU A 51 21.04 -27.29 13.10
CA GLU A 51 20.46 -26.14 12.39
C GLU A 51 19.05 -25.89 12.85
N THR A 52 18.76 -24.62 13.25
CA THR A 52 17.48 -24.19 13.75
C THR A 52 16.90 -23.11 12.81
N ARG A 53 15.69 -23.33 12.30
CA ARG A 53 14.94 -22.34 11.50
C ARG A 53 13.64 -21.99 12.17
N VAL A 54 13.41 -20.69 12.33
CA VAL A 54 12.20 -20.14 12.92
C VAL A 54 11.24 -19.71 11.81
N VAL A 55 10.00 -20.18 11.87
CA VAL A 55 8.95 -19.84 10.91
C VAL A 55 7.74 -19.30 11.63
N MET A 56 7.16 -18.22 11.10
CA MET A 56 5.94 -17.60 11.61
C MET A 56 5.04 -17.12 10.48
N GLU A 57 3.76 -16.88 10.75
CA GLU A 57 2.87 -16.28 9.78
C GLU A 57 2.99 -14.75 9.78
N HIS A 58 3.08 -14.12 8.59
CA HIS A 58 3.07 -12.66 8.49
C HIS A 58 1.63 -12.08 8.59
N THR A 59 0.97 -12.33 9.72
CA THR A 59 -0.38 -11.84 10.01
C THR A 59 -0.31 -10.51 10.77
N GLY A 60 -0.91 -9.45 10.21
CA GLY A 60 -0.87 -8.13 10.82
C GLY A 60 0.53 -7.51 10.87
N ARG A 61 0.92 -6.90 11.99
CA ARG A 61 2.25 -6.28 12.24
C ARG A 61 2.98 -6.84 13.46
N TYR A 62 2.32 -7.69 14.24
CA TYR A 62 2.87 -8.17 15.50
C TYR A 62 4.10 -9.06 15.28
N TYR A 63 4.16 -9.78 14.17
CA TYR A 63 5.30 -10.64 13.82
C TYR A 63 6.58 -9.84 13.54
N GLU A 64 6.49 -8.59 13.03
CA GLU A 64 7.65 -7.79 12.61
C GLU A 64 8.65 -7.57 13.76
N ALA A 65 8.16 -7.33 14.97
CA ALA A 65 9.02 -7.16 16.14
C ALA A 65 9.72 -8.47 16.58
N VAL A 66 8.97 -9.59 16.53
CA VAL A 66 9.51 -10.93 16.86
C VAL A 66 10.54 -11.36 15.82
N GLU A 67 10.21 -11.21 14.53
CA GLU A 67 11.09 -11.50 13.40
C GLU A 67 12.42 -10.75 13.52
N LYS A 68 12.33 -9.42 13.73
CA LYS A 68 13.50 -8.56 13.89
C LYS A 68 14.37 -8.98 15.09
N ALA A 69 13.78 -9.17 16.26
CA ALA A 69 14.51 -9.50 17.48
C ALA A 69 15.24 -10.85 17.37
N LEU A 70 14.60 -11.85 16.80
CA LEU A 70 15.22 -13.18 16.63
C LEU A 70 16.29 -13.18 15.53
N HIS A 71 16.09 -12.41 14.45
CA HIS A 71 17.11 -12.24 13.41
C HIS A 71 18.34 -11.46 13.94
N GLU A 72 18.14 -10.36 14.68
CA GLU A 72 19.23 -9.63 15.34
C GLU A 72 19.98 -10.47 16.37
N ALA A 73 19.31 -11.45 16.95
CA ALA A 73 19.94 -12.47 17.77
C ALA A 73 20.74 -13.51 16.94
N GLY A 74 20.76 -13.45 15.61
CA GLY A 74 21.52 -14.34 14.74
C GLY A 74 20.84 -15.68 14.43
N LEU A 75 19.53 -15.77 14.59
CA LEU A 75 18.73 -16.92 14.17
C LEU A 75 18.25 -16.78 12.72
N PHE A 76 18.12 -17.90 12.03
CA PHE A 76 17.41 -17.95 10.75
C PHE A 76 15.91 -17.77 11.02
N VAL A 77 15.29 -16.74 10.44
CA VAL A 77 13.88 -16.42 10.64
C VAL A 77 13.16 -16.24 9.31
N CYS A 78 11.99 -16.84 9.15
CA CYS A 78 11.19 -16.77 7.93
C CYS A 78 9.74 -16.49 8.26
N ALA A 79 9.20 -15.36 7.76
CA ALA A 79 7.77 -15.08 7.82
C ALA A 79 7.08 -15.54 6.53
N VAL A 80 6.11 -16.43 6.63
CA VAL A 80 5.41 -17.03 5.50
C VAL A 80 3.98 -16.48 5.33
N ASN A 81 3.49 -16.60 4.11
CA ASN A 81 2.12 -16.17 3.81
C ASN A 81 1.09 -17.05 4.56
N PRO A 82 0.15 -16.47 5.31
CA PRO A 82 -0.88 -17.22 6.04
C PRO A 82 -1.68 -18.20 5.17
N LEU A 83 -1.84 -17.90 3.87
CA LEU A 83 -2.50 -18.80 2.94
C LEU A 83 -1.77 -20.14 2.78
N LEU A 84 -0.44 -20.14 2.82
CA LEU A 84 0.36 -21.37 2.72
C LEU A 84 0.12 -22.26 3.92
N ILE A 85 0.13 -21.70 5.12
CA ILE A 85 -0.16 -22.44 6.35
C ILE A 85 -1.62 -22.93 6.39
N LYS A 86 -2.55 -22.10 5.90
CA LYS A 86 -3.97 -22.48 5.81
C LYS A 86 -4.17 -23.65 4.85
N GLU A 87 -3.58 -23.59 3.66
CA GLU A 87 -3.67 -24.66 2.65
C GLU A 87 -3.00 -25.95 3.13
N TYR A 88 -1.83 -25.84 3.78
CA TYR A 88 -1.10 -26.96 4.37
C TYR A 88 -1.92 -27.75 5.40
N GLY A 89 -2.79 -27.09 6.19
CA GLY A 89 -3.63 -27.75 7.19
C GLY A 89 -5.03 -28.16 6.70
N ALA A 90 -5.32 -28.00 5.41
CA ALA A 90 -6.67 -28.29 4.87
C ALA A 90 -7.00 -29.79 4.83
N ASN A 91 -6.01 -30.67 4.90
CA ASN A 91 -6.17 -32.12 4.80
C ASN A 91 -6.54 -32.84 6.12
N SER A 92 -6.74 -32.10 7.21
CA SER A 92 -7.14 -32.70 8.50
C SER A 92 -8.65 -32.74 8.64
N LEU A 93 -9.21 -33.93 8.91
CA LEU A 93 -10.62 -34.13 9.21
C LEU A 93 -11.05 -33.46 10.51
N ARG A 94 -10.16 -33.29 11.48
CA ARG A 94 -10.42 -32.61 12.75
C ARG A 94 -9.80 -31.22 12.74
N ARG A 95 -10.65 -30.21 12.78
CA ARG A 95 -10.27 -28.80 12.87
C ARG A 95 -10.18 -28.36 14.34
N VAL A 96 -9.07 -28.66 14.98
CA VAL A 96 -8.74 -28.05 16.29
C VAL A 96 -8.07 -26.70 16.02
N LYS A 97 -8.66 -25.62 16.49
CA LYS A 97 -8.10 -24.27 16.39
C LYS A 97 -7.68 -23.79 17.77
N THR A 98 -6.40 -23.88 18.07
CA THR A 98 -5.75 -23.31 19.26
C THR A 98 -4.37 -22.82 18.88
N ASP A 99 -3.89 -21.77 19.53
CA ASP A 99 -2.54 -21.21 19.30
C ASP A 99 -1.45 -22.29 19.35
N LYS A 100 -1.60 -23.26 20.27
CA LYS A 100 -0.68 -24.42 20.38
C LYS A 100 -0.70 -25.32 19.13
N ALA A 101 -1.89 -25.60 18.61
CA ALA A 101 -2.05 -26.43 17.41
C ALA A 101 -1.55 -25.68 16.17
N ASP A 102 -1.76 -24.36 16.11
CA ASP A 102 -1.29 -23.52 15.01
C ASP A 102 0.25 -23.39 15.04
N ALA A 103 0.89 -23.23 16.20
CA ALA A 103 2.34 -23.24 16.32
C ALA A 103 2.97 -24.58 15.86
N VAL A 104 2.39 -25.72 16.27
CA VAL A 104 2.81 -27.06 15.81
C VAL A 104 2.63 -27.22 14.30
N LYS A 105 1.54 -26.72 13.75
CA LYS A 105 1.27 -26.75 12.31
C LYS A 105 2.29 -25.94 11.52
N ILE A 106 2.67 -24.74 12.01
CA ILE A 106 3.72 -23.90 11.41
C ILE A 106 5.06 -24.63 11.45
N ALA A 107 5.41 -25.27 12.58
CA ALA A 107 6.64 -26.05 12.69
C ALA A 107 6.68 -27.24 11.71
N ARG A 108 5.57 -27.97 11.53
CA ARG A 108 5.47 -29.04 10.52
C ARG A 108 5.62 -28.51 9.11
N TYR A 109 4.97 -27.41 8.78
CA TYR A 109 5.13 -26.74 7.49
C TYR A 109 6.62 -26.39 7.25
N ALA A 110 7.31 -25.90 8.28
CA ALA A 110 8.72 -25.58 8.18
C ALA A 110 9.60 -26.81 7.88
N LEU A 111 9.32 -27.97 8.46
CA LEU A 111 10.03 -29.23 8.18
C LEU A 111 9.82 -29.67 6.72
N ASP A 112 8.58 -29.69 6.26
CA ASP A 112 8.23 -30.19 4.92
C ASP A 112 8.71 -29.26 3.80
N ASN A 113 8.88 -27.97 4.10
CA ASN A 113 9.34 -26.96 3.14
C ASN A 113 10.74 -26.42 3.46
N TRP A 114 11.57 -27.17 4.19
CA TRP A 114 12.84 -26.70 4.73
C TRP A 114 13.76 -26.06 3.68
N ALA A 115 13.89 -26.67 2.51
CA ALA A 115 14.75 -26.18 1.44
C ALA A 115 14.24 -24.88 0.79
N ASP A 116 12.94 -24.61 0.87
CA ASP A 116 12.29 -23.45 0.26
C ASP A 116 12.18 -22.26 1.22
N LEU A 117 12.49 -22.45 2.51
CA LEU A 117 12.48 -21.37 3.49
C LEU A 117 13.58 -20.35 3.17
N ARG A 118 13.23 -19.08 3.27
CA ARG A 118 14.15 -17.96 3.04
C ARG A 118 14.32 -17.15 4.29
N ASP A 119 15.57 -16.85 4.59
CA ASP A 119 15.88 -16.02 5.75
C ASP A 119 15.36 -14.59 5.57
N PHE A 120 14.99 -14.00 6.68
CA PHE A 120 14.56 -12.61 6.74
C PHE A 120 15.67 -11.68 6.28
N THR A 121 15.35 -10.80 5.37
CA THR A 121 16.24 -9.72 4.96
C THR A 121 15.72 -8.42 5.55
N PRO A 122 16.42 -7.82 6.53
CA PRO A 122 15.98 -6.56 7.12
C PRO A 122 15.89 -5.48 6.06
N MET A 123 14.79 -4.75 6.12
CA MET A 123 14.63 -3.55 5.31
C MET A 123 15.38 -2.42 6.00
N ASP A 124 16.14 -1.62 5.24
CA ASP A 124 16.75 -0.42 5.79
C ASP A 124 15.68 0.53 6.37
N ALA A 125 16.06 1.33 7.38
CA ALA A 125 15.13 2.16 8.12
C ALA A 125 14.34 3.13 7.23
N ILE A 126 15.00 3.71 6.22
CA ILE A 126 14.37 4.66 5.29
C ILE A 126 13.26 3.96 4.50
N ARG A 127 13.53 2.77 3.97
CA ARG A 127 12.54 2.00 3.19
C ARG A 127 11.40 1.47 4.06
N TYR A 128 11.67 1.11 5.31
CA TYR A 128 10.65 0.71 6.27
C TYR A 128 9.69 1.86 6.60
N ASP A 129 10.23 3.02 6.93
CA ASP A 129 9.44 4.24 7.20
C ASP A 129 8.65 4.65 5.96
N PHE A 130 9.28 4.61 4.79
CA PHE A 130 8.65 4.94 3.52
C PHE A 130 7.46 4.02 3.20
N LYS A 131 7.60 2.71 3.41
CA LYS A 131 6.52 1.74 3.24
C LYS A 131 5.38 1.98 4.23
N THR A 132 5.71 2.28 5.48
CA THR A 132 4.72 2.58 6.52
C THR A 132 3.95 3.85 6.16
N LEU A 133 4.65 4.88 5.74
CA LEU A 133 4.08 6.16 5.33
C LEU A 133 3.16 6.02 4.11
N ASN A 134 3.58 5.22 3.09
CA ASN A 134 2.73 4.93 1.94
C ASN A 134 1.41 4.27 2.35
N ARG A 135 1.42 3.36 3.32
CA ARG A 135 0.19 2.72 3.81
C ARG A 135 -0.74 3.70 4.52
N GLN A 136 -0.19 4.63 5.31
CA GLN A 136 -0.97 5.72 5.91
C GLN A 136 -1.52 6.68 4.85
N PHE A 137 -0.71 7.04 3.84
CA PHE A 137 -1.16 7.81 2.69
C PHE A 137 -2.32 7.15 1.93
N GLN A 138 -2.24 5.84 1.69
CA GLN A 138 -3.29 5.08 1.01
C GLN A 138 -4.59 5.03 1.84
N LEU A 139 -4.48 4.87 3.17
CA LEU A 139 -5.61 4.90 4.10
C LEU A 139 -6.27 6.27 4.11
N ALA A 140 -5.49 7.33 4.32
CA ALA A 140 -5.97 8.71 4.34
C ALA A 140 -6.61 9.10 2.99
N SER A 141 -6.02 8.68 1.86
CA SER A 141 -6.59 8.91 0.53
C SER A 141 -7.97 8.23 0.35
N LYS A 142 -8.15 7.02 0.90
CA LYS A 142 -9.45 6.34 0.90
C LYS A 142 -10.47 7.09 1.78
N GLN A 143 -10.06 7.52 2.96
CA GLN A 143 -10.90 8.30 3.88
C GLN A 143 -11.28 9.65 3.27
N ARG A 144 -10.34 10.35 2.60
CA ARG A 144 -10.63 11.61 1.89
C ARG A 144 -11.71 11.42 0.84
N THR A 145 -11.65 10.35 0.06
CA THR A 145 -12.68 10.05 -0.94
C THR A 145 -14.04 9.80 -0.29
N ALA A 146 -14.09 9.04 0.80
CA ALA A 146 -15.33 8.79 1.54
C ALA A 146 -15.92 10.09 2.14
N SER A 147 -15.07 10.93 2.76
CA SER A 147 -15.49 12.22 3.33
C SER A 147 -15.98 13.20 2.25
N ALA A 148 -15.32 13.22 1.08
CA ALA A 148 -15.77 14.04 -0.05
C ALA A 148 -17.16 13.60 -0.56
N ASN A 149 -17.37 12.29 -0.71
CA ASN A 149 -18.65 11.74 -1.12
C ASN A 149 -19.76 12.04 -0.09
N ASN A 150 -19.43 11.94 1.20
CA ASN A 150 -20.38 12.30 2.27
C ASN A 150 -20.78 13.79 2.20
N LEU A 151 -19.80 14.70 2.08
CA LEU A 151 -20.10 16.14 1.94
C LEU A 151 -20.94 16.42 0.69
N ILE A 152 -20.61 15.79 -0.45
CA ILE A 152 -21.40 15.93 -1.68
C ILE A 152 -22.84 15.45 -1.45
N ALA A 153 -23.06 14.31 -0.80
CA ALA A 153 -24.39 13.78 -0.52
C ALA A 153 -25.22 14.72 0.37
N LEU A 154 -24.61 15.37 1.36
CA LEU A 154 -25.27 16.38 2.20
C LEU A 154 -25.60 17.65 1.40
N LEU A 155 -24.69 18.05 0.50
CA LEU A 155 -24.91 19.21 -0.36
C LEU A 155 -26.00 18.96 -1.42
N GLU A 156 -26.14 17.74 -1.94
CA GLU A 156 -27.24 17.42 -2.86
C GLU A 156 -28.62 17.60 -2.20
N GLN A 157 -28.70 17.57 -0.86
CA GLN A 157 -29.94 17.86 -0.12
C GLN A 157 -30.16 19.34 0.17
N SER A 158 -29.09 20.16 0.31
CA SER A 158 -29.13 21.54 0.77
C SER A 158 -28.67 22.58 -0.25
N PHE A 159 -27.79 22.21 -1.18
CA PHE A 159 -27.26 23.03 -2.27
C PHE A 159 -26.85 22.16 -3.47
N PRO A 160 -27.79 21.49 -4.14
CA PRO A 160 -27.50 20.51 -5.19
C PRO A 160 -26.69 21.12 -6.32
N GLY A 161 -25.68 20.34 -6.80
CA GLY A 161 -24.82 20.69 -7.92
C GLY A 161 -23.72 21.71 -7.64
N ILE A 162 -23.63 22.30 -6.43
CA ILE A 162 -22.66 23.36 -6.10
C ILE A 162 -21.21 22.96 -6.31
N ARG A 163 -20.88 21.67 -6.11
CA ARG A 163 -19.53 21.15 -6.32
C ARG A 163 -19.00 21.44 -7.74
N LYS A 164 -19.89 21.46 -8.74
CA LYS A 164 -19.53 21.64 -10.17
C LYS A 164 -19.15 23.08 -10.52
N CYS A 165 -19.57 24.06 -9.73
CA CYS A 165 -19.23 25.48 -9.95
C CYS A 165 -17.78 25.80 -9.61
N PHE A 166 -17.02 24.85 -9.06
CA PHE A 166 -15.64 25.08 -8.63
C PHE A 166 -14.69 23.99 -9.16
N ASP A 167 -13.66 24.46 -9.85
CA ASP A 167 -12.52 23.66 -10.28
C ASP A 167 -11.27 24.23 -9.62
N SER A 168 -10.85 23.63 -8.51
CA SER A 168 -9.65 24.04 -7.78
C SER A 168 -8.94 22.84 -7.17
N PRO A 169 -7.58 22.80 -7.22
CA PRO A 169 -6.84 21.77 -6.55
C PRO A 169 -6.96 21.87 -5.03
N VAL A 170 -6.66 20.78 -4.34
CA VAL A 170 -6.45 20.80 -2.89
C VAL A 170 -5.14 21.52 -2.60
N ARG A 171 -5.12 22.39 -1.61
CA ARG A 171 -3.92 23.09 -1.13
C ARG A 171 -3.14 22.22 -0.15
N SER A 172 -1.91 22.61 0.15
CA SER A 172 -1.04 21.92 1.10
C SER A 172 -1.61 21.86 2.53
N ASP A 173 -2.45 22.84 2.90
CA ASP A 173 -3.17 22.88 4.18
C ASP A 173 -4.46 22.04 4.19
N GLY A 174 -4.77 21.36 3.08
CA GLY A 174 -5.96 20.53 2.91
C GLY A 174 -7.20 21.30 2.46
N THR A 175 -7.15 22.63 2.36
CA THR A 175 -8.30 23.44 1.93
C THR A 175 -8.54 23.29 0.43
N GLN A 176 -9.81 23.43 0.03
CA GLN A 176 -10.23 23.45 -1.36
C GLN A 176 -11.43 24.35 -1.53
N LYS A 177 -11.45 25.17 -2.59
CA LYS A 177 -12.44 26.27 -2.76
C LYS A 177 -13.88 25.84 -2.60
N TRP A 178 -14.30 24.70 -3.17
CA TRP A 178 -15.68 24.24 -3.05
C TRP A 178 -16.05 23.78 -1.62
N VAL A 179 -15.08 23.22 -0.88
CA VAL A 179 -15.26 22.76 0.50
C VAL A 179 -15.40 23.96 1.44
N ASP A 180 -14.51 24.94 1.31
CA ASP A 180 -14.58 26.18 2.09
C ASP A 180 -15.84 26.98 1.76
N PHE A 181 -16.24 26.97 0.47
CA PHE A 181 -17.49 27.57 0.07
C PHE A 181 -18.69 26.87 0.74
N ALA A 182 -18.75 25.54 0.68
CA ALA A 182 -19.80 24.76 1.32
C ALA A 182 -19.86 25.01 2.83
N HIS A 183 -18.73 25.11 3.51
CA HIS A 183 -18.66 25.46 4.94
C HIS A 183 -19.29 26.83 5.23
N SER A 184 -19.07 27.82 4.36
CA SER A 184 -19.55 29.21 4.55
C SER A 184 -20.95 29.43 4.03
N PHE A 185 -21.34 28.76 2.94
CA PHE A 185 -22.62 28.89 2.23
C PHE A 185 -23.31 27.53 2.10
N TRP A 186 -23.54 26.90 3.24
CA TRP A 186 -23.97 25.52 3.43
C TRP A 186 -25.39 25.19 2.93
N HIS A 187 -26.18 26.21 2.46
CA HIS A 187 -27.53 26.04 1.97
C HIS A 187 -27.81 27.07 0.89
N VAL A 188 -28.66 26.76 -0.11
CA VAL A 188 -29.01 27.68 -1.18
C VAL A 188 -29.56 29.03 -0.66
N ASP A 189 -30.29 29.03 0.45
CA ASP A 189 -30.82 30.24 1.07
C ASP A 189 -29.76 31.18 1.63
N CYS A 190 -28.50 30.71 1.79
CA CYS A 190 -27.37 31.58 2.11
C CYS A 190 -27.00 32.49 0.92
N VAL A 191 -27.45 32.13 -0.28
CA VAL A 191 -27.19 32.83 -1.54
C VAL A 191 -28.48 33.46 -2.08
N ARG A 192 -29.55 32.70 -2.32
CA ARG A 192 -30.73 33.11 -3.06
C ARG A 192 -31.65 34.11 -2.35
N LYS A 193 -31.59 34.21 -0.99
CA LYS A 193 -32.42 35.13 -0.19
C LYS A 193 -31.93 36.57 -0.19
N GLN A 194 -30.90 36.90 -0.94
CA GLN A 194 -30.35 38.26 -1.06
C GLN A 194 -30.25 38.65 -2.55
N PRO A 195 -30.24 39.96 -2.88
CA PRO A 195 -29.99 40.41 -4.24
C PRO A 195 -28.62 39.99 -4.75
N PHE A 196 -28.47 39.82 -6.07
CA PHE A 196 -27.18 39.37 -6.67
C PHE A 196 -26.03 40.29 -6.28
N ALA A 197 -26.19 41.60 -6.31
CA ALA A 197 -25.15 42.56 -5.97
C ALA A 197 -24.63 42.34 -4.53
N ALA A 198 -25.52 42.11 -3.56
CA ALA A 198 -25.16 41.83 -2.17
C ALA A 198 -24.43 40.50 -2.02
N PHE A 199 -24.87 39.44 -2.72
CA PHE A 199 -24.20 38.19 -2.77
C PHE A 199 -22.78 38.31 -3.39
N CYS A 200 -22.70 39.01 -4.53
CA CYS A 200 -21.45 39.21 -5.26
C CYS A 200 -20.40 39.90 -4.38
N GLU A 201 -20.78 40.96 -3.68
CA GLU A 201 -19.87 41.65 -2.75
C GLU A 201 -19.48 40.79 -1.55
N ARG A 202 -20.40 40.05 -0.98
CA ARG A 202 -20.13 39.08 0.11
C ARG A 202 -19.18 37.96 -0.37
N TYR A 203 -19.39 37.45 -1.57
CA TYR A 203 -18.56 36.43 -2.17
C TYR A 203 -17.17 36.96 -2.49
N ARG A 204 -17.03 38.21 -2.96
CA ARG A 204 -15.75 38.86 -3.18
C ARG A 204 -14.93 38.98 -1.89
N LYS A 205 -15.58 39.45 -0.81
CA LYS A 205 -14.97 39.53 0.54
C LYS A 205 -14.56 38.16 1.07
N TRP A 206 -15.40 37.15 0.84
CA TRP A 206 -15.10 35.76 1.19
C TRP A 206 -13.88 35.23 0.42
N CYS A 207 -13.82 35.43 -0.89
CA CYS A 207 -12.67 35.06 -1.72
C CYS A 207 -11.37 35.72 -1.20
N LYS A 208 -11.40 37.01 -0.89
CA LYS A 208 -10.25 37.74 -0.34
C LYS A 208 -9.78 37.13 1.01
N ARG A 209 -10.72 36.86 1.91
CA ARG A 209 -10.43 36.26 3.22
C ARG A 209 -9.78 34.88 3.14
N HIS A 210 -10.21 34.06 2.19
CA HIS A 210 -9.71 32.70 2.00
C HIS A 210 -8.60 32.61 0.94
N ALA A 211 -8.06 33.75 0.49
CA ALA A 211 -7.03 33.81 -0.55
C ALA A 211 -7.39 33.06 -1.84
N TYR A 212 -8.66 33.17 -2.27
CA TYR A 212 -9.13 32.67 -3.55
C TYR A 212 -9.28 33.78 -4.58
N LEU A 213 -8.98 33.43 -5.85
CA LEU A 213 -9.26 34.35 -6.95
C LEU A 213 -10.78 34.55 -7.10
N PHE A 214 -11.22 35.82 -7.05
CA PHE A 214 -12.60 36.18 -7.38
C PHE A 214 -12.79 36.19 -8.89
N LYS A 215 -13.83 35.52 -9.38
CA LYS A 215 -14.30 35.59 -10.76
C LYS A 215 -15.81 35.93 -10.74
N LEU A 216 -16.20 36.94 -11.48
CA LEU A 216 -17.59 37.34 -11.55
C LEU A 216 -18.47 36.23 -12.14
N SER A 217 -17.99 35.56 -13.19
CA SER A 217 -18.68 34.42 -13.79
C SER A 217 -19.02 33.31 -12.81
N ASN A 218 -18.11 33.01 -11.85
CA ASN A 218 -18.40 32.01 -10.79
C ASN A 218 -19.51 32.52 -9.83
N ALA A 219 -19.54 33.84 -9.53
CA ALA A 219 -20.62 34.41 -8.69
C ALA A 219 -21.96 34.30 -9.39
N GLU A 220 -22.01 34.61 -10.69
CA GLU A 220 -23.19 34.47 -11.54
C GLU A 220 -23.69 33.04 -11.61
N GLU A 221 -22.78 32.08 -11.89
CA GLU A 221 -23.12 30.66 -11.96
C GLU A 221 -23.67 30.11 -10.62
N VAL A 222 -23.00 30.42 -9.50
CA VAL A 222 -23.45 30.02 -8.16
C VAL A 222 -24.82 30.64 -7.82
N TYR A 223 -25.02 31.90 -8.15
CA TYR A 223 -26.30 32.60 -7.87
C TYR A 223 -27.45 32.04 -8.73
N ALA A 224 -27.21 31.83 -10.02
CA ALA A 224 -28.18 31.23 -10.95
C ALA A 224 -28.51 29.78 -10.50
N LEU A 225 -27.52 29.00 -10.10
CA LEU A 225 -27.73 27.66 -9.54
C LEU A 225 -28.64 27.74 -8.28
N ALA A 226 -28.32 28.63 -7.34
CA ALA A 226 -29.08 28.78 -6.10
C ALA A 226 -30.53 29.18 -6.33
N LYS A 227 -30.80 30.02 -7.35
CA LYS A 227 -32.17 30.44 -7.71
C LYS A 227 -33.02 29.31 -8.28
N ARG A 228 -32.43 28.43 -9.10
CA ARG A 228 -33.16 27.33 -9.77
C ARG A 228 -33.17 26.02 -8.97
N ALA A 229 -32.35 25.93 -7.91
CA ALA A 229 -32.19 24.67 -7.17
C ALA A 229 -33.45 24.33 -6.36
N VAL A 230 -33.86 23.05 -6.48
CA VAL A 230 -34.86 22.43 -5.61
C VAL A 230 -34.12 21.71 -4.50
N VAL A 231 -34.43 21.98 -3.24
CA VAL A 231 -33.77 21.41 -2.07
C VAL A 231 -34.69 20.46 -1.35
N LEU A 232 -34.13 19.40 -0.80
CA LEU A 232 -34.83 18.38 0.00
C LEU A 232 -35.03 18.84 1.44
N THR A 233 -34.07 19.59 1.98
CA THR A 233 -34.06 19.99 3.39
C THR A 233 -34.22 21.52 3.52
N PRO A 234 -35.06 22.01 4.47
CA PRO A 234 -35.13 23.43 4.76
C PRO A 234 -33.84 23.91 5.44
N LYS A 235 -33.60 25.23 5.32
CA LYS A 235 -32.48 25.85 6.03
C LYS A 235 -32.67 25.73 7.55
N SER A 236 -31.84 24.95 8.23
CA SER A 236 -31.93 24.67 9.66
C SER A 236 -30.55 24.65 10.33
N LYS A 237 -30.51 24.76 11.67
CA LYS A 237 -29.28 24.64 12.45
C LYS A 237 -28.64 23.25 12.29
N VAL A 238 -29.44 22.19 12.15
CA VAL A 238 -28.97 20.82 11.96
C VAL A 238 -28.24 20.69 10.63
N VAL A 239 -28.83 21.16 9.52
CA VAL A 239 -28.19 21.12 8.19
C VAL A 239 -26.88 21.90 8.20
N LYS A 240 -26.85 23.06 8.88
CA LYS A 240 -25.61 23.83 9.05
C LYS A 240 -24.51 22.99 9.72
N VAL A 241 -24.81 22.38 10.86
CA VAL A 241 -23.84 21.56 11.60
C VAL A 241 -23.36 20.39 10.76
N LEU A 242 -24.27 19.65 10.11
CA LEU A 242 -23.92 18.48 9.28
C LEU A 242 -22.95 18.86 8.15
N VAL A 243 -23.25 19.92 7.40
CA VAL A 243 -22.41 20.36 6.28
C VAL A 243 -21.06 20.90 6.76
N GLN A 244 -21.07 21.72 7.83
CA GLN A 244 -19.84 22.30 8.35
C GLN A 244 -18.91 21.24 8.93
N GLU A 245 -19.42 20.28 9.71
CA GLU A 245 -18.59 19.21 10.26
C GLU A 245 -18.07 18.26 9.17
N ALA A 246 -18.88 17.93 8.16
CA ALA A 246 -18.39 17.15 7.03
C ALA A 246 -17.29 17.88 6.23
N ALA A 247 -17.41 19.21 6.08
CA ALA A 247 -16.37 20.03 5.46
C ALA A 247 -15.08 20.06 6.30
N ASN A 248 -15.18 20.25 7.62
CA ASN A 248 -14.05 20.24 8.55
C ASN A 248 -13.31 18.90 8.52
N GLN A 249 -14.04 17.78 8.53
CA GLN A 249 -13.46 16.43 8.41
C GLN A 249 -12.72 16.26 7.08
N LEU A 250 -13.30 16.72 5.98
CA LEU A 250 -12.67 16.62 4.65
C LEU A 250 -11.39 17.46 4.58
N ILE A 251 -11.37 18.67 5.13
CA ILE A 251 -10.18 19.52 5.18
C ILE A 251 -9.09 18.85 6.02
N SER A 252 -9.44 18.35 7.20
CA SER A 252 -8.48 17.69 8.10
C SER A 252 -7.82 16.49 7.45
N ILE A 253 -8.60 15.58 6.84
CA ILE A 253 -8.02 14.40 6.19
C ILE A 253 -7.27 14.76 4.90
N SER A 254 -7.70 15.79 4.17
CA SER A 254 -6.98 16.29 3.00
C SER A 254 -5.61 16.83 3.38
N ARG A 255 -5.50 17.57 4.48
CA ARG A 255 -4.22 18.01 5.04
C ARG A 255 -3.30 16.83 5.36
N SER A 256 -3.82 15.78 6.02
CA SER A 256 -3.04 14.59 6.31
C SER A 256 -2.49 13.92 5.05
N VAL A 257 -3.30 13.86 3.97
CA VAL A 257 -2.86 13.32 2.66
C VAL A 257 -1.71 14.14 2.09
N GLU A 258 -1.77 15.47 2.15
CA GLU A 258 -0.70 16.33 1.61
C GLU A 258 0.57 16.27 2.47
N VAL A 259 0.45 16.16 3.79
CA VAL A 259 1.60 15.95 4.69
C VAL A 259 2.30 14.61 4.38
N TYR A 260 1.54 13.52 4.27
CA TYR A 260 2.11 12.22 3.93
C TYR A 260 2.75 12.22 2.53
N ARG A 261 2.14 12.89 1.57
CA ARG A 261 2.70 13.03 0.21
C ARG A 261 4.05 13.74 0.24
N ALA A 262 4.13 14.90 0.91
CA ALA A 262 5.36 15.68 1.00
C ALA A 262 6.50 14.86 1.64
N GLU A 263 6.20 14.13 2.71
CA GLU A 263 7.19 13.28 3.37
C GLU A 263 7.58 12.06 2.52
N MET A 264 6.63 11.47 1.79
CA MET A 264 6.93 10.41 0.82
C MET A 264 7.84 10.90 -0.30
N ASP A 265 7.61 12.11 -0.83
CA ASP A 265 8.46 12.70 -1.86
C ASP A 265 9.87 12.95 -1.33
N ARG A 266 10.01 13.41 -0.08
CA ARG A 266 11.30 13.62 0.60
C ARG A 266 12.06 12.30 0.75
N LEU A 267 11.42 11.26 1.28
CA LEU A 267 12.06 9.95 1.45
C LEU A 267 12.41 9.29 0.13
N ALA A 268 11.53 9.40 -0.88
CA ALA A 268 11.80 8.87 -2.21
C ALA A 268 13.05 9.48 -2.83
N ALA A 269 13.22 10.80 -2.69
CA ALA A 269 14.39 11.53 -3.24
C ALA A 269 15.73 11.12 -2.59
N MET A 270 15.71 10.53 -1.40
CA MET A 270 16.91 10.01 -0.72
C MET A 270 17.37 8.65 -1.28
N LEU A 271 16.53 7.96 -2.04
CA LEU A 271 16.82 6.63 -2.55
C LEU A 271 17.54 6.72 -3.91
N PRO A 272 18.61 5.92 -4.13
CA PRO A 272 19.44 6.03 -5.34
C PRO A 272 18.65 5.75 -6.63
N GLU A 273 17.67 4.88 -6.58
CA GLU A 273 16.83 4.53 -7.73
C GLU A 273 15.79 5.59 -8.12
N TYR A 274 15.62 6.66 -7.33
CA TYR A 274 14.61 7.69 -7.55
C TYR A 274 14.64 8.29 -8.97
N PRO A 275 15.79 8.73 -9.52
CA PRO A 275 15.83 9.30 -10.86
C PRO A 275 15.35 8.34 -11.95
N VAL A 276 15.73 7.07 -11.83
CA VAL A 276 15.35 6.04 -12.81
C VAL A 276 13.85 5.75 -12.76
N VAL A 277 13.28 5.67 -11.57
CA VAL A 277 11.84 5.45 -11.38
C VAL A 277 11.05 6.64 -11.91
N MET A 278 11.46 7.86 -11.60
CA MET A 278 10.76 9.07 -12.02
C MET A 278 10.83 9.31 -13.52
N ALA A 279 11.85 8.79 -14.20
CA ALA A 279 11.98 8.84 -15.66
C ALA A 279 11.09 7.81 -16.39
N MET A 280 10.42 6.91 -15.66
CA MET A 280 9.51 5.93 -16.28
C MET A 280 8.17 6.60 -16.63
N TYR A 281 7.69 6.34 -17.86
CA TYR A 281 6.41 6.89 -18.30
C TYR A 281 5.25 6.44 -17.40
N GLY A 282 4.28 7.32 -17.19
CA GLY A 282 3.06 7.05 -16.41
C GLY A 282 3.24 7.01 -14.89
N VAL A 283 4.48 7.12 -14.41
CA VAL A 283 4.82 7.05 -12.97
C VAL A 283 4.66 8.41 -12.29
N GLY A 284 5.42 9.41 -12.72
CA GLY A 284 5.36 10.78 -12.21
C GLY A 284 5.44 10.88 -10.68
N LYS A 285 5.29 12.11 -10.15
CA LYS A 285 5.33 12.38 -8.70
C LYS A 285 4.20 11.68 -7.91
N SER A 286 3.09 11.31 -8.56
CA SER A 286 1.97 10.69 -7.85
C SER A 286 2.19 9.21 -7.57
N TYR A 287 2.79 8.46 -8.49
CA TYR A 287 2.89 7.01 -8.40
C TYR A 287 4.30 6.49 -8.17
N GLY A 288 5.34 7.29 -8.50
CA GLY A 288 6.75 6.93 -8.28
C GLY A 288 7.03 6.57 -6.82
N PRO A 289 6.78 7.49 -5.88
CA PRO A 289 6.98 7.21 -4.47
C PRO A 289 6.17 6.01 -3.96
N GLN A 290 4.93 5.82 -4.43
CA GLN A 290 4.10 4.68 -4.04
C GLN A 290 4.65 3.34 -4.54
N LEU A 291 5.17 3.29 -5.77
CA LEU A 291 5.82 2.09 -6.32
C LEU A 291 7.09 1.76 -5.54
N MET A 292 7.95 2.75 -5.31
CA MET A 292 9.20 2.58 -4.58
C MET A 292 8.95 2.11 -3.14
N ALA A 293 7.98 2.72 -2.44
CA ALA A 293 7.64 2.36 -1.08
C ALA A 293 7.13 0.92 -0.94
N GLU A 294 6.30 0.43 -1.86
CA GLU A 294 5.75 -0.93 -1.78
C GLU A 294 6.71 -1.99 -2.30
N ILE A 295 7.48 -1.70 -3.35
CA ILE A 295 8.45 -2.63 -3.90
C ILE A 295 9.68 -2.74 -2.98
N GLY A 296 10.11 -1.61 -2.40
CA GLY A 296 11.36 -1.54 -1.63
C GLY A 296 12.57 -1.76 -2.54
N ASP A 297 13.62 -2.39 -2.01
CA ASP A 297 14.79 -2.73 -2.81
C ASP A 297 14.45 -3.83 -3.82
N VAL A 298 14.62 -3.52 -5.10
CA VAL A 298 14.33 -4.46 -6.19
C VAL A 298 15.28 -5.67 -6.15
N ARG A 299 16.48 -5.53 -5.58
CA ARG A 299 17.51 -6.59 -5.49
C ARG A 299 17.09 -7.76 -4.62
N ARG A 300 16.12 -7.55 -3.69
CA ARG A 300 15.51 -8.62 -2.89
C ARG A 300 14.73 -9.65 -3.71
N PHE A 301 14.37 -9.32 -4.95
CA PHE A 301 13.70 -10.26 -5.85
C PHE A 301 14.72 -10.90 -6.78
N GLU A 302 14.91 -12.21 -6.72
CA GLU A 302 15.86 -12.94 -7.57
C GLU A 302 15.54 -12.81 -9.05
N ARG A 303 14.26 -12.74 -9.39
CA ARG A 303 13.77 -12.69 -10.77
C ARG A 303 12.53 -11.84 -10.91
N LYS A 304 12.33 -11.30 -12.11
CA LYS A 304 11.17 -10.45 -12.44
C LYS A 304 9.82 -11.10 -12.15
N GLN A 305 9.72 -12.43 -12.21
CA GLN A 305 8.50 -13.16 -11.88
C GLN A 305 8.17 -13.09 -10.39
N ALA A 306 9.16 -13.10 -9.52
CA ALA A 306 8.95 -12.94 -8.08
C ALA A 306 8.33 -11.58 -7.74
N LEU A 307 8.74 -10.50 -8.42
CA LEU A 307 8.12 -9.18 -8.26
C LEU A 307 6.67 -9.16 -8.78
N VAL A 308 6.38 -9.87 -9.88
CA VAL A 308 5.00 -9.99 -10.41
C VAL A 308 4.11 -10.76 -9.44
N ALA A 309 4.61 -11.86 -8.85
CA ALA A 309 3.91 -12.62 -7.82
C ALA A 309 3.70 -11.79 -6.54
N PHE A 310 4.71 -11.01 -6.14
CA PHE A 310 4.59 -10.07 -5.02
C PHE A 310 3.49 -9.02 -5.24
N ALA A 311 3.25 -8.58 -6.47
CA ALA A 311 2.11 -7.74 -6.81
C ALA A 311 0.78 -8.53 -6.87
N GLY A 312 0.83 -9.86 -6.97
CA GLY A 312 -0.34 -10.74 -7.11
C GLY A 312 -1.11 -10.51 -8.40
N ILE A 313 -0.40 -10.18 -9.48
CA ILE A 313 -0.96 -10.00 -10.84
C ILE A 313 -0.54 -11.10 -11.80
N ASP A 314 0.12 -12.13 -11.29
CA ASP A 314 0.45 -13.36 -11.99
C ASP A 314 -0.83 -14.15 -12.32
N PRO A 315 -0.99 -14.64 -13.56
CA PRO A 315 -2.08 -15.55 -13.88
C PRO A 315 -1.80 -16.92 -13.23
N MET A 316 -2.79 -17.46 -12.54
CA MET A 316 -2.69 -18.84 -12.04
C MET A 316 -2.93 -19.81 -13.21
N PRO A 317 -1.96 -20.65 -13.59
CA PRO A 317 -2.21 -21.68 -14.56
C PRO A 317 -3.25 -22.66 -14.00
N ASN A 318 -4.27 -22.95 -14.79
CA ASN A 318 -5.28 -23.94 -14.45
C ASN A 318 -5.35 -24.93 -15.63
N GLN A 319 -4.51 -25.96 -15.55
CA GLN A 319 -4.41 -27.03 -16.51
C GLN A 319 -4.75 -28.35 -15.79
N SER A 320 -5.71 -29.08 -16.30
CA SER A 320 -6.06 -30.40 -15.80
C SER A 320 -6.24 -31.32 -17.02
N GLY A 321 -5.28 -32.22 -17.25
CA GLY A 321 -5.23 -33.08 -18.42
C GLY A 321 -5.28 -32.25 -19.72
N ASP A 322 -6.13 -32.64 -20.65
CA ASP A 322 -6.31 -31.97 -21.95
C ASP A 322 -7.14 -30.66 -21.88
N LYS A 323 -7.64 -30.29 -20.71
CA LYS A 323 -8.45 -29.09 -20.53
C LYS A 323 -7.58 -27.88 -20.17
N ASN A 324 -7.33 -27.02 -21.15
CA ASN A 324 -6.72 -25.70 -20.96
C ASN A 324 -7.81 -24.65 -20.72
N VAL A 325 -7.89 -24.12 -19.51
CA VAL A 325 -8.81 -23.01 -19.24
C VAL A 325 -8.27 -21.73 -19.88
N ARG A 326 -8.99 -21.20 -20.87
CA ARG A 326 -8.58 -20.03 -21.68
C ARG A 326 -8.53 -18.70 -20.89
N SER A 327 -9.08 -18.62 -19.68
CA SER A 327 -9.12 -17.42 -18.86
C SER A 327 -8.69 -17.73 -17.44
N ASN A 328 -7.48 -17.33 -17.09
CA ASN A 328 -6.94 -17.46 -15.74
C ASN A 328 -7.11 -16.16 -14.96
N LYS A 329 -7.69 -16.25 -13.75
CA LYS A 329 -7.76 -15.13 -12.82
C LYS A 329 -6.37 -14.84 -12.26
N SER A 330 -6.10 -13.56 -11.94
CA SER A 330 -4.87 -13.20 -11.20
C SER A 330 -4.90 -13.77 -9.79
N SER A 331 -3.73 -14.15 -9.26
CA SER A 331 -3.58 -14.80 -7.96
C SER A 331 -4.12 -13.95 -6.80
N LYS A 332 -3.98 -12.63 -6.88
CA LYS A 332 -4.28 -11.64 -5.83
C LYS A 332 -3.60 -11.95 -4.48
N ARG A 333 -2.66 -12.89 -4.44
CA ARG A 333 -1.93 -13.34 -3.23
C ARG A 333 -0.81 -12.40 -2.77
N GLY A 334 -0.60 -11.29 -3.50
CA GLY A 334 0.43 -10.29 -3.20
C GLY A 334 -0.13 -8.96 -2.68
N SER A 335 0.70 -7.90 -2.71
CA SER A 335 0.36 -6.58 -2.19
C SER A 335 -0.84 -5.92 -2.91
N PRO A 336 -1.96 -5.65 -2.22
CA PRO A 336 -3.09 -4.94 -2.81
C PRO A 336 -2.74 -3.45 -3.07
N TYR A 337 -1.82 -2.89 -2.30
CA TYR A 337 -1.36 -1.51 -2.46
C TYR A 337 -0.58 -1.35 -3.77
N LEU A 338 0.36 -2.28 -4.04
CA LEU A 338 1.12 -2.29 -5.30
C LEU A 338 0.18 -2.50 -6.50
N ARG A 339 -0.76 -3.45 -6.43
CA ARG A 339 -1.75 -3.67 -7.51
C ARG A 339 -2.55 -2.42 -7.82
N LYS A 340 -3.04 -1.70 -6.79
CA LYS A 340 -3.80 -0.45 -6.97
C LYS A 340 -2.94 0.61 -7.68
N THR A 341 -1.70 0.80 -7.23
CA THR A 341 -0.78 1.77 -7.82
C THR A 341 -0.48 1.42 -9.28
N LEU A 342 -0.18 0.15 -9.58
CA LEU A 342 0.04 -0.32 -10.95
C LEU A 342 -1.18 -0.09 -11.85
N PHE A 343 -2.38 -0.37 -11.34
CA PHE A 343 -3.60 -0.13 -12.10
C PHE A 343 -3.75 1.35 -12.47
N ASN A 344 -3.43 2.26 -11.55
CA ASN A 344 -3.46 3.70 -11.80
C ASN A 344 -2.37 4.14 -12.80
N VAL A 345 -1.16 3.59 -12.70
CA VAL A 345 -0.09 3.83 -13.68
C VAL A 345 -0.58 3.43 -15.08
N ILE A 346 -1.15 2.24 -15.24
CA ILE A 346 -1.64 1.79 -16.55
C ILE A 346 -2.85 2.62 -17.03
N ARG A 347 -3.68 3.15 -16.13
CA ARG A 347 -4.72 4.13 -16.53
C ARG A 347 -4.12 5.39 -17.14
N THR A 348 -2.98 5.87 -16.66
CA THR A 348 -2.27 7.01 -17.27
C THR A 348 -1.85 6.69 -18.72
N TYR A 349 -1.39 5.47 -18.98
CA TYR A 349 -1.11 5.03 -20.36
C TYR A 349 -2.34 5.07 -21.26
N LEU A 350 -3.52 4.68 -20.76
CA LEU A 350 -4.76 4.77 -21.53
C LEU A 350 -5.20 6.22 -21.79
N GLN A 351 -4.99 7.10 -20.82
CA GLN A 351 -5.40 8.49 -20.94
C GLN A 351 -4.50 9.31 -21.87
N CYS A 352 -3.19 9.07 -21.79
CA CYS A 352 -2.18 9.84 -22.54
C CYS A 352 -1.80 9.19 -23.88
N ALA A 353 -2.10 7.90 -24.09
CA ALA A 353 -1.88 7.12 -25.31
C ALA A 353 -0.48 7.33 -25.96
N PRO A 354 0.65 7.12 -25.24
CA PRO A 354 2.00 7.37 -25.74
C PRO A 354 2.39 6.32 -26.81
N GLN A 355 2.31 6.68 -28.09
CA GLN A 355 2.44 5.74 -29.22
C GLN A 355 3.79 5.00 -29.25
N ASP A 356 4.88 5.67 -28.86
CA ASP A 356 6.24 5.13 -28.94
C ASP A 356 6.65 4.33 -27.66
N GLU A 357 5.75 4.25 -26.66
CA GLU A 357 6.08 3.60 -25.40
C GLU A 357 5.72 2.10 -25.43
N PRO A 358 6.71 1.20 -25.20
CA PRO A 358 6.51 -0.25 -25.38
C PRO A 358 5.43 -0.90 -24.49
N VAL A 359 5.09 -0.31 -23.34
CA VAL A 359 4.01 -0.81 -22.49
C VAL A 359 2.66 -0.44 -23.10
N PHE A 360 2.53 0.79 -23.64
CA PHE A 360 1.32 1.21 -24.32
C PHE A 360 1.09 0.40 -25.61
N GLN A 361 2.12 0.22 -26.44
CA GLN A 361 2.03 -0.62 -27.64
C GLN A 361 1.54 -2.03 -27.32
N PHE A 362 2.08 -2.63 -26.25
CA PHE A 362 1.65 -3.94 -25.77
C PHE A 362 0.20 -3.93 -25.28
N LEU A 363 -0.20 -2.92 -24.52
CA LEU A 363 -1.56 -2.73 -24.03
C LEU A 363 -2.54 -2.61 -25.21
N ASN A 364 -2.22 -1.76 -26.18
CA ASN A 364 -3.07 -1.49 -27.34
C ASN A 364 -3.22 -2.74 -28.21
N ARG A 365 -2.13 -3.50 -28.42
CA ARG A 365 -2.20 -4.80 -29.09
C ARG A 365 -3.16 -5.76 -28.38
N LYS A 366 -3.07 -5.88 -27.05
CA LYS A 366 -3.97 -6.75 -26.26
C LYS A 366 -5.42 -6.28 -26.30
N ARG A 367 -5.65 -4.99 -26.40
CA ARG A 367 -6.97 -4.40 -26.61
C ARG A 367 -7.50 -4.73 -28.01
N ALA A 368 -6.67 -4.61 -29.05
CA ALA A 368 -7.02 -4.95 -30.41
C ALA A 368 -7.31 -6.45 -30.60
N GLU A 369 -6.70 -7.33 -29.80
CA GLU A 369 -7.03 -8.76 -29.73
C GLU A 369 -8.43 -9.03 -29.12
N GLY A 370 -9.23 -8.02 -28.80
CA GLY A 370 -10.56 -8.16 -28.19
C GLY A 370 -10.55 -8.60 -26.72
N LYS A 371 -9.43 -8.50 -26.01
CA LYS A 371 -9.35 -8.88 -24.58
C LYS A 371 -10.19 -7.95 -23.70
N PRO A 372 -10.87 -8.47 -22.66
CA PRO A 372 -11.62 -7.67 -21.70
C PRO A 372 -10.73 -6.64 -20.99
N PHE A 373 -11.34 -5.51 -20.57
CA PHE A 373 -10.65 -4.38 -19.92
C PHE A 373 -9.63 -4.78 -18.85
N TYR A 374 -10.06 -5.55 -17.84
CA TYR A 374 -9.17 -5.95 -16.76
C TYR A 374 -8.05 -6.91 -17.22
N VAL A 375 -8.25 -7.67 -18.26
CA VAL A 375 -7.25 -8.60 -18.80
C VAL A 375 -6.10 -7.84 -19.44
N TYR A 376 -6.39 -6.90 -20.36
CA TYR A 376 -5.32 -6.12 -20.98
C TYR A 376 -4.64 -5.14 -20.01
N MET A 377 -5.38 -4.59 -19.03
CA MET A 377 -4.81 -3.76 -17.98
C MET A 377 -3.80 -4.52 -17.11
N LEU A 378 -4.14 -5.72 -16.65
CA LEU A 378 -3.24 -6.54 -15.84
C LEU A 378 -2.05 -7.07 -16.65
N ALA A 379 -2.26 -7.41 -17.93
CA ALA A 379 -1.16 -7.80 -18.82
C ALA A 379 -0.16 -6.65 -19.02
N ALA A 380 -0.66 -5.42 -19.20
CA ALA A 380 0.17 -4.23 -19.30
C ALA A 380 0.90 -3.93 -17.97
N ALA A 381 0.24 -4.08 -16.83
CA ALA A 381 0.85 -3.94 -15.50
C ALA A 381 1.99 -4.96 -15.29
N ASN A 382 1.81 -6.21 -15.72
CA ASN A 382 2.86 -7.22 -15.69
C ASN A 382 4.05 -6.82 -16.60
N LYS A 383 3.78 -6.35 -17.81
CA LYS A 383 4.81 -5.83 -18.74
C LYS A 383 5.57 -4.65 -18.11
N PHE A 384 4.84 -3.71 -17.48
CA PHE A 384 5.43 -2.56 -16.77
C PHE A 384 6.36 -3.02 -15.64
N LEU A 385 5.91 -3.91 -14.74
CA LEU A 385 6.74 -4.40 -13.64
C LEU A 385 8.01 -5.12 -14.09
N ARG A 386 7.94 -5.89 -15.17
CA ARG A 386 9.13 -6.53 -15.73
C ARG A 386 10.13 -5.52 -16.26
N ARG A 387 9.67 -4.42 -16.85
CA ARG A 387 10.53 -3.30 -17.28
C ARG A 387 11.10 -2.52 -16.10
N TYR A 388 10.26 -2.26 -15.09
CA TYR A 388 10.69 -1.67 -13.83
C TYR A 388 11.84 -2.47 -13.21
N TYR A 389 11.65 -3.78 -13.07
CA TYR A 389 12.67 -4.70 -12.54
C TYR A 389 13.98 -4.62 -13.33
N ALA A 390 13.89 -4.75 -14.66
CA ALA A 390 15.09 -4.74 -15.52
C ALA A 390 15.85 -3.42 -15.40
N LYS A 391 15.17 -2.28 -15.58
CA LYS A 391 15.80 -0.96 -15.49
C LYS A 391 16.51 -0.72 -14.16
N LEU A 392 15.91 -1.12 -13.05
CA LEU A 392 16.53 -0.92 -11.74
C LEU A 392 17.67 -1.91 -11.47
N ARG A 393 17.56 -3.16 -11.92
CA ARG A 393 18.68 -4.11 -11.83
C ARG A 393 19.89 -3.63 -12.62
N ASP A 394 19.67 -3.15 -13.84
CA ASP A 394 20.73 -2.59 -14.69
C ASP A 394 21.36 -1.34 -14.03
N TYR A 395 20.53 -0.47 -13.46
CA TYR A 395 21.00 0.73 -12.75
C TYR A 395 21.85 0.36 -11.52
N PHE A 396 21.39 -0.54 -10.66
CA PHE A 396 22.17 -0.97 -9.49
C PHE A 396 23.45 -1.66 -9.91
N ALA A 397 23.45 -2.51 -10.92
CA ALA A 397 24.67 -3.13 -11.46
C ALA A 397 25.66 -2.07 -11.96
N SER A 398 25.20 -0.98 -12.57
CA SER A 398 26.07 0.13 -12.97
C SER A 398 26.68 0.88 -11.78
N LEU A 399 25.94 1.03 -10.68
CA LEU A 399 26.48 1.64 -9.46
C LEU A 399 27.55 0.76 -8.80
N ASP A 400 27.33 -0.56 -8.75
CA ASP A 400 28.28 -1.51 -8.18
C ASP A 400 29.61 -1.52 -8.97
N THR A 401 29.55 -1.29 -10.29
CA THR A 401 30.78 -1.19 -11.13
C THR A 401 31.51 0.14 -10.96
N LEU A 402 30.83 1.21 -10.55
CA LEU A 402 31.42 2.54 -10.31
C LEU A 402 32.05 2.70 -8.93
N GLN A 403 31.73 1.80 -7.98
CA GLN A 403 32.40 1.70 -6.68
C GLN A 403 33.26 0.44 -6.65
N PRO A 404 34.55 0.49 -7.02
CA PRO A 404 35.41 -0.66 -6.84
C PRO A 404 35.50 -0.99 -5.34
N VAL A 405 35.06 -2.20 -4.99
CA VAL A 405 35.18 -2.74 -3.64
C VAL A 405 36.64 -2.58 -3.22
N ALA A 406 36.92 -1.75 -2.21
CA ALA A 406 38.21 -1.71 -1.58
C ALA A 406 38.53 -3.15 -1.09
N PRO A 407 39.68 -3.73 -1.40
CA PRO A 407 39.98 -5.10 -0.99
C PRO A 407 39.96 -5.18 0.54
N ILE A 408 39.21 -6.16 1.06
CA ILE A 408 39.19 -6.47 2.49
C ILE A 408 40.66 -6.68 2.89
N PRO A 409 41.21 -5.95 3.88
CA PRO A 409 42.56 -6.17 4.32
C PRO A 409 42.67 -7.60 4.83
N THR A 410 43.48 -8.41 4.16
CA THR A 410 43.87 -9.76 4.60
C THR A 410 44.54 -9.60 5.94
N ILE A 411 43.87 -9.96 7.02
CA ILE A 411 44.48 -10.06 8.34
C ILE A 411 45.47 -11.19 8.24
N LEU A 412 46.74 -10.82 8.12
CA LEU A 412 47.89 -11.73 8.25
C LEU A 412 47.73 -12.48 9.59
N LYS A 413 47.57 -13.80 9.51
CA LYS A 413 47.79 -14.68 10.65
C LYS A 413 49.22 -14.49 11.10
N ALA A 414 49.43 -13.74 12.18
CA ALA A 414 50.67 -13.77 12.91
C ALA A 414 50.70 -15.09 13.66
N THR A 415 51.55 -16.01 13.21
CA THR A 415 52.06 -17.14 13.93
C THR A 415 52.89 -16.66 15.13
N LEU A 416 52.47 -17.01 16.34
CA LEU A 416 53.35 -17.47 17.42
C LEU A 416 52.48 -18.06 18.52
#